data_d23367d7cd31d92d0bcdb1e3606d0691
#
_entry.id   d23367d7cd31d92d0bcdb1e3606d0691
#
_cell.length_a   1.000
_cell.length_b   1.000
_cell.length_c   1.000
_cell.angle_alpha   90.00
_cell.angle_beta   90.00
_cell.angle_gamma   90.00
#
_symmetry.space_group_name_H-M   'P 1'
#
loop_
_entity.id
_entity.type
_entity.pdbx_description
1 polymer ?
#
loop_
_entity_poly.entity_id
_entity_poly.type
_entity_poly.pdbx_seq_one_letter_code
_entity_poly.pdbx_strand_id
1 'polypeptide(L)'
;MKKTKRFVCILLSLLIVMGMAGEVGDGEKISKCFAQSVQAATTTTSKYTGWKTVKGKRSYYQNGVVKKGFTKIGNNYYCFDRKGILHTGWQYTGKHYRYFDKKSGKMKMNTTIQGRKIDRKGIWTPVIVLDPGHSGKASAGYEPLGPGSKERKAKSVSGAQGCVTKVNEYQLTLNVAKKLQKELKNQGCKVILTRKDNKTAISCVQRTKIANKAKADVYLRIHANDVDFSSANGALTISVSSRNRFVPRKMAKKCYTLSKIVLDSYVRATGCRKEYVWENDSMSGNNWSKVPTTLIELGYMSNPSEDRKMQTASYQKKMV
;
A
#
# COMPACT_ATOMS: atom_id res chain seq x y z
N MET A 1 13.49 -8.53 12.04
CA MET A 1 13.24 -7.08 11.87
C MET A 1 13.49 -6.54 10.46
N LYS A 2 14.45 -7.05 9.67
CA LYS A 2 14.77 -6.53 8.31
C LYS A 2 13.72 -6.85 7.21
N LYS A 3 12.94 -7.94 7.33
CA LYS A 3 11.97 -8.37 6.29
C LYS A 3 10.64 -7.60 6.32
N THR A 4 10.17 -7.20 7.50
CA THR A 4 8.89 -6.47 7.65
C THR A 4 8.94 -5.07 7.03
N LYS A 5 10.10 -4.41 7.07
CA LYS A 5 10.30 -3.09 6.43
C LYS A 5 10.17 -3.13 4.89
N ARG A 6 10.40 -4.29 4.26
CA ARG A 6 10.32 -4.43 2.79
C ARG A 6 8.88 -4.47 2.26
N PHE A 7 7.96 -5.09 2.99
CA PHE A 7 6.57 -5.26 2.55
C PHE A 7 5.81 -3.92 2.56
N VAL A 8 5.95 -3.17 3.64
CA VAL A 8 5.33 -1.83 3.76
C VAL A 8 5.92 -0.84 2.76
N CYS A 9 7.24 -0.92 2.46
CA CYS A 9 7.87 -0.12 1.40
C CYS A 9 7.28 -0.40 0.01
N ILE A 10 6.82 -1.61 -0.27
CA ILE A 10 6.25 -1.97 -1.57
C ILE A 10 4.82 -1.43 -1.71
N LEU A 11 3.98 -1.53 -0.67
CA LEU A 11 2.66 -0.89 -0.68
C LEU A 11 2.77 0.63 -0.87
N LEU A 12 3.84 1.22 -0.39
CA LEU A 12 4.13 2.65 -0.43
C LEU A 12 4.82 3.09 -1.72
N SER A 13 5.64 2.25 -2.36
CA SER A 13 6.09 2.48 -3.74
C SER A 13 4.93 2.43 -4.74
N LEU A 14 3.86 1.69 -4.42
CA LEU A 14 2.58 1.68 -5.13
C LEU A 14 1.90 3.05 -5.19
N LEU A 15 1.90 3.80 -4.11
CA LEU A 15 1.33 5.14 -4.07
C LEU A 15 2.09 6.10 -5.00
N ILE A 16 3.38 5.83 -5.24
CA ILE A 16 4.23 6.58 -6.16
C ILE A 16 3.93 6.18 -7.61
N VAL A 17 3.83 4.88 -7.89
CA VAL A 17 3.61 4.33 -9.24
C VAL A 17 2.22 4.62 -9.79
N MET A 18 1.17 4.64 -8.97
CA MET A 18 -0.18 4.94 -9.45
C MET A 18 -0.39 6.39 -9.92
N GLY A 19 0.55 7.28 -9.65
CA GLY A 19 0.55 8.65 -10.20
C GLY A 19 1.28 8.81 -11.53
N MET A 20 2.01 7.78 -11.96
CA MET A 20 2.82 7.78 -13.18
C MET A 20 2.15 6.91 -14.25
N ALA A 21 1.28 7.48 -15.06
CA ALA A 21 0.99 6.97 -16.38
C ALA A 21 2.12 7.49 -17.31
N GLY A 22 3.20 6.75 -17.39
CA GLY A 22 4.37 7.07 -18.21
C GLY A 22 5.65 6.58 -17.55
N GLU A 23 6.23 5.53 -18.12
CA GLU A 23 7.53 4.93 -17.86
C GLU A 23 7.65 4.03 -16.61
N VAL A 24 7.66 2.75 -16.91
CA VAL A 24 8.07 1.66 -16.03
C VAL A 24 9.59 1.66 -16.00
N GLY A 25 10.16 2.19 -14.93
CA GLY A 25 11.58 2.05 -14.61
C GLY A 25 11.72 1.21 -13.34
N ASP A 26 12.52 0.19 -13.43
CA ASP A 26 12.86 -0.84 -12.43
C ASP A 26 12.58 -0.54 -10.95
N GLY A 27 11.61 -1.27 -10.37
CA GLY A 27 11.22 -1.23 -8.96
C GLY A 27 12.26 -1.72 -7.95
N GLU A 28 13.45 -2.11 -8.40
CA GLU A 28 14.52 -2.67 -7.54
C GLU A 28 15.40 -1.64 -6.81
N LYS A 29 15.36 -0.38 -7.23
CA LYS A 29 16.29 0.63 -6.73
C LYS A 29 15.85 1.42 -5.49
N ILE A 30 14.61 1.26 -5.03
CA ILE A 30 14.06 2.10 -3.93
C ILE A 30 14.39 1.54 -2.53
N SER A 31 14.74 0.27 -2.43
CA SER A 31 14.87 -0.46 -1.15
C SER A 31 16.21 -0.27 -0.41
N LYS A 32 17.21 0.39 -0.98
CA LYS A 32 18.60 0.33 -0.46
C LYS A 32 19.13 1.58 0.25
N CYS A 33 18.27 2.53 0.65
CA CYS A 33 18.72 3.78 1.27
C CYS A 33 19.00 3.77 2.78
N PHE A 34 18.87 2.65 3.51
CA PHE A 34 19.01 2.66 4.97
C PHE A 34 19.86 1.51 5.53
N ALA A 35 20.89 1.95 6.24
CA ALA A 35 21.79 1.29 7.20
C ALA A 35 23.04 0.61 6.64
N GLN A 36 24.17 1.27 6.85
CA GLN A 36 25.38 0.75 7.49
C GLN A 36 26.46 1.86 7.54
N SER A 37 27.05 2.02 8.71
CA SER A 37 28.29 2.79 8.94
C SER A 37 29.43 2.13 8.17
N VAL A 38 30.22 2.90 7.45
CA VAL A 38 31.45 2.43 6.81
C VAL A 38 32.57 3.38 7.16
N GLN A 39 33.65 2.77 7.62
CA GLN A 39 34.94 3.34 7.93
C GLN A 39 35.49 4.29 6.85
N ALA A 40 36.05 5.39 7.30
CA ALA A 40 36.66 6.41 6.47
C ALA A 40 38.02 5.94 5.97
N ALA A 41 38.19 5.92 4.66
CA ALA A 41 39.53 5.97 4.05
C ALA A 41 39.98 7.43 4.03
N THR A 42 41.03 7.75 4.75
CA THR A 42 41.73 9.03 4.75
C THR A 42 42.50 9.20 3.46
N THR A 43 41.97 9.99 2.54
CA THR A 43 42.74 10.59 1.44
C THR A 43 42.73 12.11 1.60
N THR A 44 43.85 12.76 1.54
CA THR A 44 44.07 14.20 1.54
C THR A 44 43.20 14.85 0.46
N THR A 45 42.06 15.37 0.88
CA THR A 45 41.02 15.86 -0.03
C THR A 45 41.04 17.36 -0.06
N SER A 46 41.09 17.94 -1.26
CA SER A 46 40.88 19.36 -1.50
C SER A 46 39.64 19.83 -0.72
N LYS A 47 39.72 21.01 -0.10
CA LYS A 47 38.66 21.69 0.64
C LYS A 47 37.43 22.07 -0.25
N TYR A 48 37.16 21.31 -1.34
CA TYR A 48 36.11 21.64 -2.30
C TYR A 48 34.74 21.59 -1.67
N THR A 49 33.96 22.65 -1.84
CA THR A 49 32.55 22.73 -1.48
C THR A 49 31.76 23.18 -2.69
N GLY A 50 30.79 22.37 -3.13
CA GLY A 50 29.98 22.70 -4.29
C GLY A 50 29.36 21.48 -4.98
N TRP A 51 28.63 21.77 -6.05
CA TRP A 51 27.99 20.77 -6.90
C TRP A 51 29.01 20.21 -7.92
N LYS A 52 28.99 18.90 -8.10
CA LYS A 52 29.74 18.19 -9.13
C LYS A 52 28.84 17.29 -9.96
N THR A 53 29.01 17.29 -11.27
CA THR A 53 28.30 16.39 -12.18
C THR A 53 29.32 15.52 -12.91
N VAL A 54 29.19 14.20 -12.75
CA VAL A 54 30.06 13.23 -13.41
C VAL A 54 29.17 12.22 -14.13
N LYS A 55 29.33 12.07 -15.44
CA LYS A 55 28.52 11.16 -16.28
C LYS A 55 27.02 11.33 -16.03
N GLY A 56 26.52 12.58 -16.00
CA GLY A 56 25.12 12.93 -15.77
C GLY A 56 24.61 12.77 -14.33
N LYS A 57 25.45 12.30 -13.40
CA LYS A 57 25.10 12.11 -11.99
C LYS A 57 25.57 13.30 -11.17
N ARG A 58 24.65 13.97 -10.48
CA ARG A 58 24.95 15.15 -9.64
C ARG A 58 25.21 14.74 -8.20
N SER A 59 26.22 15.32 -7.60
CA SER A 59 26.58 15.18 -6.19
C SER A 59 26.93 16.53 -5.59
N TYR A 60 26.80 16.68 -4.28
CA TYR A 60 27.25 17.87 -3.55
C TYR A 60 28.32 17.50 -2.55
N TYR A 61 29.38 18.25 -2.54
CA TYR A 61 30.50 18.10 -1.62
C TYR A 61 30.53 19.27 -0.63
N GLN A 62 30.92 19.02 0.58
CA GLN A 62 31.20 20.02 1.59
C GLN A 62 32.55 19.67 2.23
N ASN A 63 33.53 20.55 2.08
CA ASN A 63 34.91 20.32 2.55
C ASN A 63 35.49 18.97 2.05
N GLY A 64 35.30 18.68 0.77
CA GLY A 64 35.73 17.43 0.14
C GLY A 64 34.87 16.20 0.41
N VAL A 65 33.88 16.26 1.34
CA VAL A 65 33.04 15.14 1.72
C VAL A 65 31.71 15.18 0.96
N VAL A 66 31.34 14.08 0.28
CA VAL A 66 30.10 13.98 -0.45
C VAL A 66 28.89 13.89 0.50
N LYS A 67 27.85 14.69 0.25
CA LYS A 67 26.60 14.66 1.01
C LYS A 67 25.76 13.44 0.65
N LYS A 68 25.10 12.85 1.65
CA LYS A 68 24.25 11.65 1.53
C LYS A 68 22.93 11.85 2.27
N GLY A 69 21.89 11.10 1.84
CA GLY A 69 20.58 11.11 2.48
C GLY A 69 19.84 12.44 2.30
N PHE A 70 18.93 12.73 3.24
CA PHE A 70 18.15 13.97 3.26
C PHE A 70 18.96 15.09 3.89
N THR A 71 19.34 16.09 3.10
CA THR A 71 20.34 17.10 3.48
C THR A 71 19.89 18.50 3.11
N LYS A 72 20.11 19.47 4.00
CA LYS A 72 19.93 20.91 3.73
C LYS A 72 21.22 21.47 3.13
N ILE A 73 21.10 22.21 2.02
CA ILE A 73 22.19 22.92 1.36
C ILE A 73 21.68 24.34 1.07
N GLY A 74 22.28 25.33 1.71
CA GLY A 74 21.73 26.69 1.75
C GLY A 74 20.30 26.68 2.29
N ASN A 75 19.37 27.31 1.60
CA ASN A 75 17.95 27.36 1.99
C ASN A 75 17.10 26.22 1.43
N ASN A 76 17.69 25.24 0.75
CA ASN A 76 16.96 24.17 0.09
C ASN A 76 17.31 22.80 0.67
N TYR A 77 16.36 21.86 0.57
CA TYR A 77 16.58 20.46 0.93
C TYR A 77 16.72 19.59 -0.33
N TYR A 78 17.57 18.59 -0.24
CA TYR A 78 17.91 17.63 -1.30
C TYR A 78 17.94 16.21 -0.75
N CYS A 79 17.84 15.24 -1.64
CA CYS A 79 17.97 13.83 -1.29
C CYS A 79 19.07 13.18 -2.12
N PHE A 80 20.00 12.49 -1.46
CA PHE A 80 21.09 11.78 -2.10
C PHE A 80 21.04 10.29 -1.71
N ASP A 81 21.53 9.44 -2.59
CA ASP A 81 21.72 8.03 -2.28
C ASP A 81 22.95 7.80 -1.36
N ARG A 82 23.27 6.54 -1.10
CA ARG A 82 24.42 6.15 -0.29
C ARG A 82 25.76 6.49 -0.95
N LYS A 83 25.77 6.62 -2.28
CA LYS A 83 26.96 7.01 -3.06
C LYS A 83 27.05 8.54 -3.19
N GLY A 84 26.08 9.29 -2.65
CA GLY A 84 26.03 10.75 -2.73
C GLY A 84 25.45 11.26 -4.06
N ILE A 85 24.74 10.43 -4.81
CA ILE A 85 24.11 10.85 -6.07
C ILE A 85 22.73 11.45 -5.76
N LEU A 86 22.45 12.62 -6.36
CA LEU A 86 21.19 13.35 -6.21
C LEU A 86 20.01 12.52 -6.72
N HIS A 87 18.99 12.35 -5.88
CA HIS A 87 17.71 11.75 -6.22
C HIS A 87 16.64 12.81 -6.43
N THR A 88 15.76 12.58 -7.41
CA THR A 88 14.64 13.45 -7.75
C THR A 88 13.32 12.70 -7.75
N GLY A 89 12.20 13.40 -7.91
CA GLY A 89 10.88 12.79 -7.82
C GLY A 89 10.47 12.49 -6.38
N TRP A 90 9.55 11.55 -6.21
CA TRP A 90 9.10 11.11 -4.90
C TRP A 90 10.14 10.26 -4.19
N GLN A 91 10.50 10.65 -2.97
CA GLN A 91 11.46 9.94 -2.13
C GLN A 91 10.88 9.73 -0.72
N TYR A 92 11.18 8.56 -0.15
CA TYR A 92 10.90 8.27 1.26
C TYR A 92 12.13 8.61 2.09
N THR A 93 12.00 9.63 2.95
CA THR A 93 13.12 10.17 3.73
C THR A 93 12.82 10.01 5.23
N GLY A 94 13.30 8.93 5.80
CA GLY A 94 13.05 8.57 7.19
C GLY A 94 11.63 8.02 7.39
N LYS A 95 10.67 8.84 7.78
CA LYS A 95 9.25 8.47 7.98
C LYS A 95 8.31 9.30 7.11
N HIS A 96 8.84 10.01 6.10
CA HIS A 96 8.07 10.99 5.35
C HIS A 96 8.28 10.86 3.84
N TYR A 97 7.19 11.04 3.09
CA TYR A 97 7.22 11.13 1.63
C TYR A 97 7.41 12.59 1.23
N ARG A 98 8.44 12.85 0.41
CA ARG A 98 8.81 14.16 -0.10
C ARG A 98 9.02 14.13 -1.59
N TYR A 99 8.75 15.23 -2.26
CA TYR A 99 9.01 15.36 -3.68
C TYR A 99 10.17 16.31 -3.94
N PHE A 100 11.11 15.83 -4.74
CA PHE A 100 12.26 16.61 -5.18
C PHE A 100 12.10 16.93 -6.67
N ASP A 101 12.20 18.19 -7.01
CA ASP A 101 12.04 18.69 -8.39
C ASP A 101 12.95 17.95 -9.37
N LYS A 102 12.42 17.52 -10.50
CA LYS A 102 13.17 16.69 -11.46
C LYS A 102 14.38 17.41 -12.08
N LYS A 103 14.31 18.75 -12.25
CA LYS A 103 15.39 19.56 -12.85
C LYS A 103 16.39 20.04 -11.81
N SER A 104 15.90 20.70 -10.78
CA SER A 104 16.75 21.34 -9.77
C SER A 104 17.18 20.40 -8.64
N GLY A 105 16.45 19.32 -8.37
CA GLY A 105 16.61 18.45 -7.20
C GLY A 105 16.11 19.06 -5.90
N LYS A 106 15.58 20.29 -5.88
CA LYS A 106 15.09 20.96 -4.67
C LYS A 106 13.80 20.34 -4.18
N MET A 107 13.66 20.19 -2.87
CA MET A 107 12.42 19.73 -2.26
C MET A 107 11.27 20.71 -2.54
N LYS A 108 10.12 20.20 -2.93
CA LYS A 108 8.88 20.99 -3.07
C LYS A 108 8.15 21.05 -1.73
N MET A 109 7.58 22.20 -1.43
CA MET A 109 6.82 22.47 -0.21
C MET A 109 5.56 23.28 -0.56
N ASN A 110 4.52 23.16 0.26
CA ASN A 110 3.28 23.92 0.15
C ASN A 110 2.71 23.93 -1.27
N THR A 111 2.61 22.77 -1.89
CA THR A 111 2.17 22.63 -3.28
C THR A 111 1.43 21.32 -3.50
N THR A 112 0.89 21.13 -4.70
CA THR A 112 0.27 19.86 -5.12
C THR A 112 1.03 19.27 -6.31
N ILE A 113 1.48 18.04 -6.18
CA ILE A 113 2.18 17.30 -7.24
C ILE A 113 1.38 16.04 -7.57
N GLN A 114 0.95 15.92 -8.82
CA GLN A 114 0.17 14.75 -9.29
C GLN A 114 -1.06 14.45 -8.40
N GLY A 115 -1.77 15.51 -7.97
CA GLY A 115 -2.94 15.39 -7.08
C GLY A 115 -2.62 15.17 -5.59
N ARG A 116 -1.34 15.07 -5.22
CA ARG A 116 -0.87 14.86 -3.84
C ARG A 116 -0.49 16.20 -3.21
N LYS A 117 -1.20 16.57 -2.15
CA LYS A 117 -0.94 17.80 -1.41
C LYS A 117 0.29 17.63 -0.52
N ILE A 118 1.30 18.46 -0.75
CA ILE A 118 2.53 18.56 0.04
C ILE A 118 2.36 19.73 1.01
N ASP A 119 2.62 19.50 2.28
CA ASP A 119 2.49 20.51 3.32
C ASP A 119 3.66 21.53 3.33
N ARG A 120 3.62 22.47 4.30
CA ARG A 120 4.67 23.48 4.50
C ARG A 120 6.02 22.87 4.91
N LYS A 121 6.05 21.62 5.42
CA LYS A 121 7.25 20.88 5.79
C LYS A 121 7.78 20.00 4.65
N GLY A 122 7.16 20.09 3.46
CA GLY A 122 7.51 19.29 2.30
C GLY A 122 7.06 17.83 2.40
N ILE A 123 6.06 17.53 3.24
CA ILE A 123 5.59 16.16 3.51
C ILE A 123 4.26 15.93 2.79
N TRP A 124 4.18 14.81 2.08
CA TRP A 124 2.93 14.20 1.69
C TRP A 124 2.62 13.03 2.62
N THR A 125 1.42 13.04 3.19
CA THR A 125 0.91 11.97 4.06
C THR A 125 -0.09 11.12 3.28
N PRO A 126 0.27 9.88 2.87
CA PRO A 126 -0.66 8.99 2.20
C PRO A 126 -1.87 8.64 3.07
N VAL A 127 -3.06 8.59 2.48
CA VAL A 127 -4.29 8.17 3.15
C VAL A 127 -4.65 6.76 2.71
N ILE A 128 -4.64 5.81 3.63
CA ILE A 128 -4.97 4.40 3.39
C ILE A 128 -6.22 4.05 4.18
N VAL A 129 -7.19 3.48 3.50
CA VAL A 129 -8.37 2.89 4.15
C VAL A 129 -8.23 1.38 4.12
N LEU A 130 -8.27 0.77 5.29
CA LEU A 130 -8.30 -0.68 5.46
C LEU A 130 -9.72 -1.11 5.81
N ASP A 131 -10.22 -2.07 5.06
CA ASP A 131 -11.56 -2.61 5.22
C ASP A 131 -11.48 -4.07 5.67
N PRO A 132 -11.49 -4.33 6.98
CA PRO A 132 -11.60 -5.69 7.47
C PRO A 132 -12.97 -6.26 7.07
N GLY A 133 -12.96 -7.32 6.26
CA GLY A 133 -14.15 -7.94 5.72
C GLY A 133 -15.12 -8.39 6.81
N HIS A 134 -16.39 -8.43 6.45
CA HIS A 134 -17.50 -8.89 7.29
C HIS A 134 -17.63 -8.17 8.64
N SER A 135 -18.48 -8.68 9.51
CA SER A 135 -18.68 -8.26 10.90
C SER A 135 -19.48 -9.33 11.62
N GLY A 136 -19.37 -9.44 12.93
CA GLY A 136 -20.19 -10.35 13.73
C GLY A 136 -21.67 -9.96 13.78
N LYS A 137 -22.01 -8.74 13.33
CA LYS A 137 -23.38 -8.29 13.12
C LYS A 137 -23.57 -7.89 11.67
N ALA A 138 -24.40 -8.63 10.94
CA ALA A 138 -24.70 -8.34 9.55
C ALA A 138 -25.64 -7.12 9.42
N SER A 139 -25.46 -6.33 8.36
CA SER A 139 -26.45 -5.33 7.93
C SER A 139 -27.51 -6.01 7.10
N ALA A 140 -28.75 -6.01 7.57
CA ALA A 140 -29.86 -6.62 6.87
C ALA A 140 -30.25 -5.85 5.59
N GLY A 141 -30.85 -6.56 4.63
CA GLY A 141 -31.39 -6.03 3.38
C GLY A 141 -30.36 -5.92 2.26
N TYR A 142 -30.75 -5.20 1.21
CA TYR A 142 -30.01 -5.14 -0.05
C TYR A 142 -29.58 -3.72 -0.37
N GLU A 143 -28.52 -3.59 -1.15
CA GLU A 143 -28.00 -2.32 -1.67
C GLU A 143 -27.73 -2.44 -3.18
N PRO A 144 -27.74 -1.32 -3.95
CA PRO A 144 -27.45 -1.39 -5.38
C PRO A 144 -26.03 -1.91 -5.64
N LEU A 145 -25.88 -2.74 -6.68
CA LEU A 145 -24.59 -3.29 -7.10
C LEU A 145 -23.55 -2.21 -7.43
N GLY A 146 -24.00 -1.08 -7.97
CA GLY A 146 -23.19 0.09 -8.28
C GLY A 146 -24.05 1.34 -8.41
N PRO A 147 -23.47 2.51 -8.59
CA PRO A 147 -24.22 3.76 -8.77
C PRO A 147 -25.24 3.66 -9.92
N GLY A 148 -26.52 3.91 -9.62
CA GLY A 148 -27.61 3.82 -10.61
C GLY A 148 -28.06 2.40 -10.98
N SER A 149 -27.53 1.36 -10.36
CA SER A 149 -27.90 -0.03 -10.66
C SER A 149 -29.28 -0.40 -10.11
N LYS A 150 -30.09 -1.04 -10.95
CA LYS A 150 -31.32 -1.74 -10.52
C LYS A 150 -31.01 -3.09 -9.86
N GLU A 151 -29.90 -3.73 -10.24
CA GLU A 151 -29.40 -4.94 -9.61
C GLU A 151 -28.98 -4.67 -8.17
N ARG A 152 -29.36 -5.55 -7.25
CA ARG A 152 -29.11 -5.40 -5.82
C ARG A 152 -28.34 -6.59 -5.27
N LYS A 153 -27.49 -6.33 -4.31
CA LYS A 153 -26.70 -7.32 -3.54
C LYS A 153 -27.04 -7.21 -2.05
N ALA A 154 -26.84 -8.27 -1.29
CA ALA A 154 -26.90 -8.21 0.15
C ALA A 154 -25.94 -7.14 0.70
N LYS A 155 -26.41 -6.34 1.65
CA LYS A 155 -25.61 -5.27 2.28
C LYS A 155 -24.34 -5.80 2.95
N SER A 156 -24.44 -6.97 3.57
CA SER A 156 -23.31 -7.70 4.15
C SER A 156 -23.68 -9.16 4.35
N VAL A 157 -22.69 -10.02 4.46
CA VAL A 157 -22.81 -11.43 4.83
C VAL A 157 -21.87 -11.71 6.01
N SER A 158 -22.09 -12.82 6.73
CA SER A 158 -21.32 -13.19 7.92
C SER A 158 -19.86 -13.50 7.64
N GLY A 159 -19.52 -13.92 6.43
CA GLY A 159 -18.20 -14.42 6.07
C GLY A 159 -18.00 -15.89 6.44
N ALA A 160 -16.80 -16.37 6.17
CA ALA A 160 -16.38 -17.73 6.44
C ALA A 160 -16.10 -18.00 7.93
N GLN A 161 -16.00 -19.29 8.26
CA GLN A 161 -15.48 -19.76 9.56
C GLN A 161 -14.40 -20.80 9.31
N GLY A 162 -13.28 -20.69 10.03
CA GLY A 162 -12.19 -21.65 9.95
C GLY A 162 -12.64 -23.08 10.21
N CYS A 163 -12.33 -23.98 9.26
CA CYS A 163 -12.80 -25.36 9.31
C CYS A 163 -12.27 -26.12 10.53
N VAL A 164 -11.10 -25.74 11.04
CA VAL A 164 -10.46 -26.34 12.23
C VAL A 164 -10.51 -25.41 13.43
N THR A 165 -10.06 -24.17 13.27
CA THR A 165 -9.91 -23.22 14.38
C THR A 165 -11.24 -22.65 14.86
N LYS A 166 -12.28 -22.76 14.07
CA LYS A 166 -13.61 -22.16 14.33
C LYS A 166 -13.59 -20.65 14.51
N VAL A 167 -12.47 -19.99 14.16
CA VAL A 167 -12.36 -18.54 14.16
C VAL A 167 -13.15 -18.00 12.97
N ASN A 168 -13.98 -16.99 13.18
CA ASN A 168 -14.73 -16.38 12.10
C ASN A 168 -13.83 -15.42 11.29
N GLU A 169 -14.09 -15.32 9.98
CA GLU A 169 -13.34 -14.45 9.05
C GLU A 169 -13.29 -13.00 9.55
N TYR A 170 -14.40 -12.47 10.07
CA TYR A 170 -14.43 -11.10 10.57
C TYR A 170 -13.48 -10.85 11.76
N GLN A 171 -13.15 -11.89 12.54
CA GLN A 171 -12.16 -11.79 13.63
C GLN A 171 -10.74 -11.76 13.07
N LEU A 172 -10.41 -12.67 12.16
CA LEU A 172 -9.12 -12.73 11.49
C LEU A 172 -8.81 -11.43 10.75
N THR A 173 -9.73 -10.98 9.91
CA THR A 173 -9.55 -9.79 9.07
C THR A 173 -9.36 -8.52 9.89
N LEU A 174 -10.08 -8.37 11.02
CA LEU A 174 -9.91 -7.24 11.93
C LEU A 174 -8.54 -7.28 12.63
N ASN A 175 -8.10 -8.46 13.06
CA ASN A 175 -6.80 -8.63 13.70
C ASN A 175 -5.66 -8.27 12.75
N VAL A 176 -5.71 -8.76 11.51
CA VAL A 176 -4.72 -8.44 10.47
C VAL A 176 -4.76 -6.94 10.15
N ALA A 177 -5.96 -6.36 9.96
CA ALA A 177 -6.11 -4.94 9.65
C ALA A 177 -5.55 -4.03 10.77
N LYS A 178 -5.76 -4.35 12.05
CA LYS A 178 -5.21 -3.58 13.17
C LYS A 178 -3.68 -3.65 13.21
N LYS A 179 -3.09 -4.82 12.94
CA LYS A 179 -1.63 -4.99 12.85
C LYS A 179 -1.06 -4.18 11.68
N LEU A 180 -1.68 -4.30 10.50
CA LEU A 180 -1.29 -3.53 9.32
C LEU A 180 -1.47 -2.02 9.53
N GLN A 181 -2.53 -1.58 10.20
CA GLN A 181 -2.72 -0.18 10.56
C GLN A 181 -1.54 0.36 11.38
N LYS A 182 -1.07 -0.40 12.38
CA LYS A 182 0.06 -0.02 13.22
C LYS A 182 1.33 0.16 12.38
N GLU A 183 1.64 -0.80 11.52
CA GLU A 183 2.84 -0.73 10.67
C GLU A 183 2.78 0.44 9.67
N LEU A 184 1.64 0.65 9.01
CA LEU A 184 1.47 1.76 8.07
C LEU A 184 1.55 3.13 8.75
N LYS A 185 1.00 3.28 9.97
CA LYS A 185 1.16 4.51 10.77
C LYS A 185 2.62 4.76 11.12
N ASN A 186 3.37 3.72 11.50
CA ASN A 186 4.80 3.82 11.75
C ASN A 186 5.61 4.26 10.52
N GLN A 187 5.06 4.02 9.32
CA GLN A 187 5.63 4.47 8.04
C GLN A 187 5.12 5.85 7.60
N GLY A 188 4.43 6.58 8.46
CA GLY A 188 3.98 7.96 8.19
C GLY A 188 2.69 8.08 7.38
N CYS A 189 1.88 7.03 7.30
CA CYS A 189 0.58 7.06 6.64
C CYS A 189 -0.55 7.47 7.60
N LYS A 190 -1.56 8.16 7.07
CA LYS A 190 -2.87 8.28 7.71
C LYS A 190 -3.68 7.03 7.39
N VAL A 191 -4.06 6.25 8.41
CA VAL A 191 -4.77 4.99 8.21
C VAL A 191 -6.12 5.00 8.91
N ILE A 192 -7.17 4.71 8.16
CA ILE A 192 -8.56 4.64 8.60
C ILE A 192 -9.03 3.20 8.48
N LEU A 193 -9.67 2.67 9.51
CA LEU A 193 -10.39 1.40 9.47
C LEU A 193 -11.87 1.66 9.19
N THR A 194 -12.50 0.85 8.35
CA THR A 194 -13.96 0.94 8.09
C THR A 194 -14.79 0.48 9.29
N ARG A 195 -14.27 -0.44 10.07
CA ARG A 195 -14.78 -0.85 11.40
C ARG A 195 -13.62 -1.07 12.38
N LYS A 196 -13.86 -0.89 13.66
CA LYS A 196 -12.86 -1.01 14.74
C LYS A 196 -13.12 -2.17 15.67
N ASP A 197 -14.28 -2.78 15.56
CA ASP A 197 -14.78 -3.89 16.38
C ASP A 197 -15.56 -4.91 15.51
N ASN A 198 -16.05 -5.97 16.15
CA ASN A 198 -16.81 -7.02 15.51
C ASN A 198 -18.33 -6.85 15.67
N LYS A 199 -18.78 -5.77 16.31
CA LYS A 199 -20.21 -5.53 16.62
C LYS A 199 -20.85 -4.51 15.67
N THR A 200 -20.03 -3.73 14.95
CA THR A 200 -20.52 -2.70 14.03
C THR A 200 -21.15 -3.33 12.80
N ALA A 201 -22.47 -3.13 12.62
CA ALA A 201 -23.18 -3.47 11.40
C ALA A 201 -22.90 -2.41 10.34
N ILE A 202 -22.20 -2.74 9.27
CA ILE A 202 -21.81 -1.82 8.20
C ILE A 202 -21.86 -2.50 6.84
N SER A 203 -22.58 -1.90 5.88
CA SER A 203 -22.73 -2.42 4.54
C SER A 203 -21.48 -2.22 3.67
N CYS A 204 -21.37 -2.99 2.57
CA CYS A 204 -20.27 -2.85 1.61
C CYS A 204 -20.19 -1.43 1.01
N VAL A 205 -21.35 -0.83 0.69
CA VAL A 205 -21.41 0.55 0.18
C VAL A 205 -21.01 1.56 1.26
N GLN A 206 -21.42 1.38 2.51
CA GLN A 206 -21.03 2.27 3.61
C GLN A 206 -19.51 2.25 3.84
N ARG A 207 -18.89 1.08 3.80
CA ARG A 207 -17.42 0.90 3.89
C ARG A 207 -16.72 1.68 2.78
N THR A 208 -17.20 1.54 1.55
CA THR A 208 -16.65 2.24 0.38
C THR A 208 -16.85 3.76 0.47
N LYS A 209 -18.00 4.22 0.99
CA LYS A 209 -18.23 5.67 1.23
C LYS A 209 -17.21 6.26 2.20
N ILE A 210 -16.72 5.52 3.20
CA ILE A 210 -15.63 5.95 4.09
C ILE A 210 -14.35 6.19 3.28
N ALA A 211 -13.98 5.27 2.40
CA ALA A 211 -12.80 5.41 1.55
C ALA A 211 -12.92 6.59 0.57
N ASN A 212 -14.09 6.76 -0.04
CA ASN A 212 -14.37 7.88 -0.95
C ASN A 212 -14.32 9.23 -0.24
N LYS A 213 -14.96 9.35 0.95
CA LYS A 213 -14.95 10.58 1.77
C LYS A 213 -13.53 10.94 2.22
N ALA A 214 -12.72 9.94 2.55
CA ALA A 214 -11.32 10.12 2.92
C ALA A 214 -10.44 10.51 1.73
N LYS A 215 -10.93 10.42 0.48
CA LYS A 215 -10.14 10.55 -0.75
C LYS A 215 -8.89 9.68 -0.67
N ALA A 216 -9.08 8.40 -0.31
CA ALA A 216 -8.00 7.48 -0.02
C ALA A 216 -7.06 7.32 -1.24
N ASP A 217 -5.77 7.27 -0.99
CA ASP A 217 -4.78 6.89 -2.01
C ASP A 217 -4.83 5.39 -2.29
N VAL A 218 -5.22 4.59 -1.28
CA VAL A 218 -5.47 3.14 -1.38
C VAL A 218 -6.64 2.77 -0.49
N TYR A 219 -7.55 1.96 -1.04
CA TYR A 219 -8.60 1.25 -0.32
C TYR A 219 -8.34 -0.25 -0.42
N LEU A 220 -7.90 -0.86 0.69
CA LEU A 220 -7.55 -2.27 0.77
C LEU A 220 -8.62 -3.00 1.57
N ARG A 221 -9.33 -3.92 0.91
CA ARG A 221 -10.32 -4.78 1.51
C ARG A 221 -9.65 -6.13 1.85
N ILE A 222 -9.79 -6.57 3.08
CA ILE A 222 -9.06 -7.72 3.62
C ILE A 222 -10.06 -8.81 3.94
N HIS A 223 -9.92 -9.95 3.28
CA HIS A 223 -10.78 -11.12 3.36
C HIS A 223 -9.96 -12.40 3.49
N ALA A 224 -10.63 -13.51 3.77
CA ALA A 224 -10.07 -14.86 3.71
C ALA A 224 -11.11 -15.77 3.07
N ASN A 225 -10.71 -16.45 2.02
CA ASN A 225 -11.57 -17.20 1.13
C ASN A 225 -12.15 -18.47 1.78
N ASP A 226 -13.23 -18.96 1.20
CA ASP A 226 -13.89 -20.21 1.57
C ASP A 226 -14.50 -20.85 0.35
N VAL A 227 -14.31 -22.17 0.20
CA VAL A 227 -14.88 -22.99 -0.88
C VAL A 227 -15.20 -24.39 -0.37
N ASP A 228 -16.00 -25.13 -1.11
CA ASP A 228 -16.51 -26.44 -0.69
C ASP A 228 -15.46 -27.56 -0.64
N PHE A 229 -14.24 -27.32 -1.14
CA PHE A 229 -13.17 -28.33 -1.17
C PHE A 229 -11.96 -27.88 -0.36
N SER A 230 -11.53 -28.73 0.56
CA SER A 230 -10.47 -28.45 1.55
C SER A 230 -9.04 -28.40 0.99
N SER A 231 -8.84 -28.81 -0.27
CA SER A 231 -7.53 -28.76 -0.94
C SER A 231 -7.19 -27.39 -1.53
N ALA A 232 -8.16 -26.47 -1.65
CA ALA A 232 -7.90 -25.12 -2.12
C ALA A 232 -6.91 -24.42 -1.20
N ASN A 233 -5.93 -23.74 -1.77
CA ASN A 233 -4.91 -23.03 -1.00
C ASN A 233 -4.30 -21.89 -1.81
N GLY A 234 -3.72 -20.92 -1.12
CA GLY A 234 -3.05 -19.78 -1.74
C GLY A 234 -3.77 -18.45 -1.51
N ALA A 235 -3.27 -17.42 -2.16
CA ALA A 235 -3.83 -16.08 -2.06
C ALA A 235 -4.17 -15.54 -3.44
N LEU A 236 -5.27 -14.80 -3.53
CA LEU A 236 -5.67 -14.06 -4.71
C LEU A 236 -6.07 -12.63 -4.36
N THR A 237 -6.17 -11.80 -5.37
CA THR A 237 -6.74 -10.46 -5.21
C THR A 237 -7.88 -10.25 -6.21
N ILE A 238 -8.83 -9.39 -5.83
CA ILE A 238 -9.99 -9.09 -6.67
C ILE A 238 -9.97 -7.63 -7.08
N SER A 239 -10.05 -7.39 -8.38
CA SER A 239 -10.15 -6.09 -9.02
C SER A 239 -11.45 -5.97 -9.81
N VAL A 240 -11.87 -4.76 -10.09
CA VAL A 240 -12.86 -4.52 -11.14
C VAL A 240 -12.23 -4.72 -12.52
N SER A 241 -13.01 -5.17 -13.50
CA SER A 241 -12.55 -5.33 -14.88
C SER A 241 -12.40 -3.98 -15.59
N SER A 242 -11.66 -3.99 -16.69
CA SER A 242 -11.51 -2.81 -17.57
C SER A 242 -12.82 -2.43 -18.28
N ARG A 243 -13.84 -3.32 -18.28
CA ARG A 243 -15.18 -3.16 -18.84
C ARG A 243 -16.25 -2.87 -17.80
N ASN A 244 -15.84 -2.64 -16.54
CA ASN A 244 -16.78 -2.33 -15.45
C ASN A 244 -17.59 -1.07 -15.79
N ARG A 245 -18.94 -1.20 -15.71
CA ARG A 245 -19.88 -0.12 -16.07
C ARG A 245 -19.97 0.99 -15.00
N PHE A 246 -19.48 0.77 -13.79
CA PHE A 246 -19.59 1.69 -12.65
C PHE A 246 -18.29 2.42 -12.35
N VAL A 247 -17.14 1.87 -12.79
CA VAL A 247 -15.81 2.38 -12.49
C VAL A 247 -15.11 2.80 -13.78
N PRO A 248 -14.69 4.06 -13.90
CA PRO A 248 -14.02 4.53 -15.13
C PRO A 248 -12.78 3.69 -15.46
N ARG A 249 -12.57 3.40 -16.75
CA ARG A 249 -11.46 2.55 -17.26
C ARG A 249 -10.08 2.94 -16.68
N LYS A 250 -9.80 4.25 -16.55
CA LYS A 250 -8.56 4.75 -15.95
C LYS A 250 -8.42 4.33 -14.49
N MET A 251 -9.52 4.30 -13.73
CA MET A 251 -9.53 3.84 -12.35
C MET A 251 -9.44 2.32 -12.26
N ALA A 252 -10.15 1.59 -13.12
CA ALA A 252 -10.07 0.13 -13.20
C ALA A 252 -8.62 -0.33 -13.45
N LYS A 253 -7.88 0.32 -14.36
CA LYS A 253 -6.45 0.05 -14.57
C LYS A 253 -5.62 0.27 -13.30
N LYS A 254 -5.92 1.30 -12.50
CA LYS A 254 -5.24 1.53 -11.22
C LYS A 254 -5.57 0.43 -10.21
N CYS A 255 -6.84 0.01 -10.13
CA CYS A 255 -7.28 -1.09 -9.26
C CYS A 255 -6.56 -2.39 -9.61
N TYR A 256 -6.50 -2.75 -10.90
CA TYR A 256 -5.79 -3.94 -11.37
C TYR A 256 -4.30 -3.90 -11.03
N THR A 257 -3.64 -2.77 -11.29
CA THR A 257 -2.23 -2.59 -10.92
C THR A 257 -2.01 -2.72 -9.42
N LEU A 258 -2.88 -2.12 -8.60
CA LEU A 258 -2.86 -2.27 -7.14
C LEU A 258 -3.01 -3.73 -6.73
N SER A 259 -3.99 -4.44 -7.30
CA SER A 259 -4.26 -5.85 -7.03
C SER A 259 -3.03 -6.72 -7.31
N LYS A 260 -2.43 -6.55 -8.49
CA LYS A 260 -1.23 -7.29 -8.88
C LYS A 260 -0.09 -7.09 -7.87
N ILE A 261 0.19 -5.85 -7.50
CA ILE A 261 1.33 -5.55 -6.61
C ILE A 261 1.06 -5.99 -5.17
N VAL A 262 -0.19 -5.88 -4.69
CA VAL A 262 -0.59 -6.40 -3.38
C VAL A 262 -0.39 -7.91 -3.34
N LEU A 263 -0.87 -8.64 -4.37
CA LEU A 263 -0.72 -10.09 -4.46
C LEU A 263 0.75 -10.51 -4.51
N ASP A 264 1.54 -9.93 -5.42
CA ASP A 264 2.96 -10.24 -5.57
C ASP A 264 3.74 -10.02 -4.28
N SER A 265 3.40 -8.95 -3.56
CA SER A 265 4.06 -8.58 -2.31
C SER A 265 3.67 -9.51 -1.17
N TYR A 266 2.39 -9.85 -1.07
CA TYR A 266 1.85 -10.75 -0.07
C TYR A 266 2.46 -12.15 -0.21
N VAL A 267 2.45 -12.71 -1.41
CA VAL A 267 3.05 -14.03 -1.71
C VAL A 267 4.55 -14.04 -1.39
N ARG A 268 5.28 -13.00 -1.77
CA ARG A 268 6.71 -12.90 -1.45
C ARG A 268 6.98 -12.88 0.05
N ALA A 269 6.11 -12.24 0.84
CA ALA A 269 6.28 -12.12 2.28
C ALA A 269 5.88 -13.39 3.02
N THR A 270 4.78 -14.02 2.61
CA THR A 270 4.18 -15.17 3.28
C THR A 270 4.73 -16.50 2.80
N GLY A 271 5.17 -16.58 1.54
CA GLY A 271 5.55 -17.83 0.87
C GLY A 271 4.35 -18.72 0.53
N CYS A 272 3.12 -18.19 0.53
CA CYS A 272 1.95 -18.94 0.10
C CYS A 272 1.91 -19.10 -1.41
N ARG A 273 1.09 -20.06 -1.91
CA ARG A 273 0.82 -20.21 -3.33
C ARG A 273 0.22 -18.92 -3.88
N LYS A 274 0.73 -18.43 -4.99
CA LYS A 274 0.14 -17.34 -5.74
C LYS A 274 -0.93 -17.88 -6.66
N GLU A 275 -2.14 -17.35 -6.55
CA GLU A 275 -3.18 -17.63 -7.52
C GLU A 275 -3.20 -16.53 -8.59
N TYR A 276 -4.24 -15.74 -8.69
CA TYR A 276 -4.42 -14.77 -9.75
C TYR A 276 -5.05 -13.46 -9.25
N VAL A 277 -5.07 -12.46 -10.11
CA VAL A 277 -5.92 -11.28 -9.95
C VAL A 277 -7.26 -11.60 -10.62
N TRP A 278 -8.30 -11.76 -9.81
CA TRP A 278 -9.64 -12.02 -10.31
C TRP A 278 -10.33 -10.69 -10.69
N GLU A 279 -10.65 -10.55 -11.96
CA GLU A 279 -11.49 -9.43 -12.42
C GLU A 279 -12.97 -9.78 -12.18
N ASN A 280 -13.60 -9.10 -11.21
CA ASN A 280 -14.97 -9.39 -10.79
C ASN A 280 -15.76 -8.09 -10.59
N ASP A 281 -16.81 -7.92 -11.38
CA ASP A 281 -17.70 -6.75 -11.38
C ASP A 281 -18.99 -6.96 -10.56
N SER A 282 -19.14 -8.07 -9.85
CA SER A 282 -20.32 -8.38 -9.04
C SER A 282 -20.24 -7.91 -7.58
N MET A 283 -19.22 -7.12 -7.22
CA MET A 283 -19.01 -6.67 -5.84
C MET A 283 -19.36 -5.19 -5.65
N SER A 284 -20.46 -4.91 -4.90
CA SER A 284 -20.88 -3.53 -4.60
C SER A 284 -19.75 -2.71 -3.96
N GLY A 285 -18.99 -3.27 -3.02
CA GLY A 285 -17.88 -2.59 -2.37
C GLY A 285 -16.78 -2.12 -3.32
N ASN A 286 -16.55 -2.81 -4.43
CA ASN A 286 -15.60 -2.40 -5.46
C ASN A 286 -16.23 -1.41 -6.44
N ASN A 287 -17.49 -1.67 -6.87
CA ASN A 287 -18.18 -0.86 -7.88
C ASN A 287 -18.51 0.56 -7.42
N TRP A 288 -18.73 0.77 -6.13
CA TRP A 288 -19.00 2.09 -5.55
C TRP A 288 -17.72 2.90 -5.31
N SER A 289 -16.53 2.34 -5.55
CA SER A 289 -15.28 3.01 -5.25
C SER A 289 -14.92 4.07 -6.28
N LYS A 290 -14.54 5.25 -5.77
CA LYS A 290 -13.99 6.38 -6.52
C LYS A 290 -12.47 6.50 -6.31
N VAL A 291 -11.86 5.55 -5.60
CA VAL A 291 -10.43 5.53 -5.26
C VAL A 291 -9.80 4.20 -5.66
N PRO A 292 -8.48 4.11 -5.80
CA PRO A 292 -7.80 2.84 -6.10
C PRO A 292 -8.13 1.77 -5.06
N THR A 293 -8.72 0.66 -5.50
CA THR A 293 -9.28 -0.37 -4.62
C THR A 293 -8.83 -1.76 -5.04
N THR A 294 -8.54 -2.59 -4.07
CA THR A 294 -8.36 -4.04 -4.24
C THR A 294 -8.91 -4.78 -3.02
N LEU A 295 -9.40 -5.99 -3.25
CA LEU A 295 -9.68 -6.95 -2.19
C LEU A 295 -8.59 -8.04 -2.25
N ILE A 296 -8.07 -8.43 -1.10
CA ILE A 296 -7.18 -9.58 -0.97
C ILE A 296 -7.86 -10.69 -0.20
N GLU A 297 -7.80 -11.90 -0.74
CA GLU A 297 -8.06 -13.15 -0.04
C GLU A 297 -6.73 -13.69 0.50
N LEU A 298 -6.61 -13.73 1.81
CA LEU A 298 -5.35 -14.01 2.52
C LEU A 298 -4.94 -15.49 2.45
N GLY A 299 -5.89 -16.35 2.15
CA GLY A 299 -5.82 -17.80 2.14
C GLY A 299 -7.22 -18.38 2.29
N TYR A 300 -7.35 -19.70 2.36
CA TYR A 300 -8.63 -20.40 2.44
C TYR A 300 -8.92 -20.89 3.85
N MET A 301 -10.03 -20.43 4.42
CA MET A 301 -10.50 -20.87 5.74
C MET A 301 -11.08 -22.29 5.72
N SER A 302 -11.46 -22.80 4.54
CA SER A 302 -11.84 -24.19 4.28
C SER A 302 -10.65 -25.16 4.22
N ASN A 303 -9.40 -24.63 4.09
CA ASN A 303 -8.21 -25.46 4.11
C ASN A 303 -7.67 -25.61 5.54
N PRO A 304 -7.56 -26.84 6.11
CA PRO A 304 -7.13 -27.04 7.50
C PRO A 304 -5.74 -26.50 7.82
N SER A 305 -4.82 -26.55 6.87
CA SER A 305 -3.45 -26.04 7.05
C SER A 305 -3.42 -24.52 7.03
N GLU A 306 -4.11 -23.88 6.09
CA GLU A 306 -4.14 -22.42 5.96
C GLU A 306 -4.93 -21.78 7.10
N ASP A 307 -6.07 -22.36 7.51
CA ASP A 307 -6.85 -21.93 8.66
C ASP A 307 -5.97 -21.86 9.92
N ARG A 308 -5.31 -22.96 10.31
CA ARG A 308 -4.37 -22.95 11.45
C ARG A 308 -3.26 -21.92 11.29
N LYS A 309 -2.65 -21.86 10.13
CA LYS A 309 -1.51 -21.00 9.81
C LYS A 309 -1.86 -19.52 9.91
N MET A 310 -3.01 -19.11 9.38
CA MET A 310 -3.48 -17.72 9.44
C MET A 310 -3.77 -17.22 10.86
N GLN A 311 -4.03 -18.11 11.83
CA GLN A 311 -4.24 -17.72 13.21
C GLN A 311 -2.92 -17.54 14.00
N THR A 312 -1.79 -18.01 13.48
CA THR A 312 -0.51 -17.88 14.21
C THR A 312 0.04 -16.44 14.15
N ALA A 313 0.59 -15.98 15.27
CA ALA A 313 1.20 -14.65 15.37
C ALA A 313 2.37 -14.47 14.39
N SER A 314 3.16 -15.54 14.18
CA SER A 314 4.30 -15.55 13.27
C SER A 314 3.88 -15.38 11.81
N TYR A 315 2.81 -16.06 11.37
CA TYR A 315 2.31 -15.93 10.02
C TYR A 315 1.61 -14.58 9.80
N GLN A 316 0.78 -14.14 10.76
CA GLN A 316 0.15 -12.82 10.69
C GLN A 316 1.18 -11.68 10.60
N LYS A 317 2.36 -11.83 11.20
CA LYS A 317 3.47 -10.89 11.02
C LYS A 317 4.00 -10.87 9.58
N LYS A 318 3.93 -11.99 8.85
CA LYS A 318 4.28 -12.04 7.44
C LYS A 318 3.18 -11.47 6.54
N MET A 319 1.91 -11.65 6.93
CA MET A 319 0.74 -11.11 6.23
C MET A 319 0.70 -9.58 6.26
N VAL A 320 1.29 -8.95 7.28
CA VAL A 320 1.39 -7.51 7.51
C VAL A 320 2.70 -6.93 6.97
#